data_88306b2726d995cfb2063040cb0d4a69
#
_entry.id   88306b2726d995cfb2063040cb0d4a69
#
_cell.length_a   1.000
_cell.length_b   1.000
_cell.length_c   1.000
_cell.angle_alpha   90.00
_cell.angle_beta   90.00
_cell.angle_gamma   90.00
#
_symmetry.space_group_name_H-M   'P 1'
#
loop_
_entity.id
_entity.type
_entity.pdbx_description
1 polymer ?
#
loop_
_entity_poly.entity_id
_entity_poly.type
_entity_poly.pdbx_seq_one_letter_code
_entity_poly.pdbx_strand_id
1 'polypeptide(L)'
;IASRDLQECLSIQLEENKDSLAYQIVSEYFDDFMHKRYSKILDRLACDEESLQSAIHQISHLNPRPGEGFRDKFQVVIPDVIITEDGDEWLITTNDGGVPELRISKVYEEQLKIGKFEKDAQKFIKEKIDAANWFIEAVNERRVTMVNVTKTIIDLQPEWFAGDMNFLRPLKLQDIADKINMDISTISRSTRGKYVETPYGIFELKHYFTDSIELKNGKVLGTFVIKKSLEKIIEQEDKKNPFSDDLLVKKLQKVGYSLARRTVAKYRDQMGFPVARLRKEI
;
A
#
# COMPACT_ATOMS: atom_id res chain seq x y z
N ILE A 1 -30.19 6.66 6.01
CA ILE A 1 -29.01 5.90 6.50
C ILE A 1 -29.15 4.41 6.22
N ALA A 2 -30.35 3.85 6.07
CA ALA A 2 -30.59 2.44 5.78
C ALA A 2 -30.98 2.23 4.30
N SER A 3 -30.13 2.66 3.37
CA SER A 3 -30.31 2.39 1.94
C SER A 3 -29.78 1.00 1.57
N ARG A 4 -30.39 0.36 0.56
CA ARG A 4 -30.00 -0.97 0.07
C ARG A 4 -28.79 -0.90 -0.85
N ASP A 5 -28.74 0.16 -1.64
CA ASP A 5 -27.66 0.40 -2.61
C ASP A 5 -27.31 1.89 -2.71
N LEU A 6 -26.31 2.19 -3.54
CA LEU A 6 -25.83 3.55 -3.75
C LEU A 6 -26.89 4.43 -4.43
N GLN A 7 -27.64 3.90 -5.38
CA GLN A 7 -28.69 4.63 -6.09
C GLN A 7 -29.77 5.12 -5.12
N GLU A 8 -30.27 4.23 -4.26
CA GLU A 8 -31.25 4.58 -3.22
C GLU A 8 -30.68 5.59 -2.23
N CYS A 9 -29.40 5.41 -1.82
CA CYS A 9 -28.72 6.35 -0.92
C CYS A 9 -28.67 7.78 -1.45
N LEU A 10 -28.35 7.95 -2.72
CA LEU A 10 -28.31 9.25 -3.38
C LEU A 10 -29.71 9.81 -3.63
N SER A 11 -30.67 8.96 -4.02
CA SER A 11 -32.05 9.36 -4.24
C SER A 11 -32.70 9.92 -2.97
N ILE A 12 -32.47 9.28 -1.80
CA ILE A 12 -32.97 9.76 -0.52
C ILE A 12 -32.42 11.15 -0.17
N GLN A 13 -31.14 11.43 -0.47
CA GLN A 13 -30.53 12.73 -0.22
C GLN A 13 -31.09 13.84 -1.14
N LEU A 14 -31.65 13.47 -2.28
CA LEU A 14 -32.29 14.40 -3.24
C LEU A 14 -33.83 14.46 -3.08
N GLU A 15 -34.40 13.75 -2.10
CA GLU A 15 -35.85 13.58 -1.95
C GLU A 15 -36.60 14.90 -1.75
N GLU A 16 -35.96 15.94 -1.20
CA GLU A 16 -36.52 17.28 -1.04
C GLU A 16 -36.74 17.99 -2.37
N ASN A 17 -36.00 17.61 -3.45
CA ASN A 17 -36.03 18.21 -4.77
C ASN A 17 -36.31 17.18 -5.87
N LYS A 18 -37.43 16.45 -5.78
CA LYS A 18 -37.81 15.37 -6.74
C LYS A 18 -37.95 15.83 -8.19
N ASP A 19 -38.25 17.10 -8.41
CA ASP A 19 -38.36 17.69 -9.75
C ASP A 19 -37.01 18.11 -10.34
N SER A 20 -35.93 17.98 -9.58
CA SER A 20 -34.59 18.35 -10.07
C SER A 20 -34.05 17.36 -11.09
N LEU A 21 -33.29 17.89 -12.04
CA LEU A 21 -32.60 17.07 -13.05
C LEU A 21 -31.65 16.03 -12.36
N ALA A 22 -31.02 16.40 -11.24
CA ALA A 22 -30.17 15.52 -10.46
C ALA A 22 -30.93 14.31 -9.91
N TYR A 23 -32.16 14.51 -9.41
CA TYR A 23 -33.00 13.40 -8.94
C TYR A 23 -33.43 12.49 -10.08
N GLN A 24 -33.83 13.02 -11.22
CA GLN A 24 -34.23 12.25 -12.41
C GLN A 24 -33.05 11.40 -12.92
N ILE A 25 -31.85 11.98 -12.98
CA ILE A 25 -30.64 11.23 -13.39
C ILE A 25 -30.35 10.07 -12.43
N VAL A 26 -30.41 10.28 -11.11
CA VAL A 26 -30.14 9.26 -10.12
C VAL A 26 -31.24 8.19 -10.09
N SER A 27 -32.51 8.56 -10.23
CA SER A 27 -33.63 7.60 -10.14
C SER A 27 -33.81 6.76 -11.40
N GLU A 28 -33.68 7.37 -12.60
CA GLU A 28 -34.06 6.70 -13.86
C GLU A 28 -32.87 6.38 -14.77
N TYR A 29 -31.79 7.17 -14.71
CA TYR A 29 -30.64 7.06 -15.62
C TYR A 29 -29.33 6.75 -14.89
N PHE A 30 -29.41 6.16 -13.71
CA PHE A 30 -28.23 5.90 -12.87
C PHE A 30 -27.15 5.05 -13.57
N ASP A 31 -27.55 4.01 -14.33
CA ASP A 31 -26.60 3.16 -15.08
C ASP A 31 -25.86 3.97 -16.18
N ASP A 32 -26.57 4.80 -16.92
CA ASP A 32 -25.94 5.65 -17.94
C ASP A 32 -25.05 6.74 -17.29
N PHE A 33 -25.43 7.24 -16.12
CA PHE A 33 -24.62 8.17 -15.33
C PHE A 33 -23.33 7.51 -14.79
N MET A 34 -23.44 6.33 -14.17
CA MET A 34 -22.28 5.58 -13.67
C MET A 34 -21.27 5.25 -14.77
N HIS A 35 -21.76 5.00 -15.98
CA HIS A 35 -20.92 4.74 -17.15
C HIS A 35 -20.52 6.00 -17.93
N LYS A 36 -20.83 7.18 -17.42
CA LYS A 36 -20.55 8.49 -18.06
C LYS A 36 -21.04 8.55 -19.52
N ARG A 37 -22.24 8.01 -19.79
CA ARG A 37 -22.90 8.06 -21.12
C ARG A 37 -23.72 9.34 -21.26
N TYR A 38 -23.08 10.48 -21.08
CA TYR A 38 -23.75 11.79 -21.00
C TYR A 38 -24.57 12.16 -22.24
N SER A 39 -24.10 11.81 -23.44
CA SER A 39 -24.87 12.05 -24.67
C SER A 39 -26.23 11.38 -24.63
N LYS A 40 -26.35 10.16 -24.10
CA LYS A 40 -27.64 9.49 -23.95
C LYS A 40 -28.56 10.18 -22.94
N ILE A 41 -27.98 10.73 -21.87
CA ILE A 41 -28.73 11.46 -20.85
C ILE A 41 -29.25 12.76 -21.43
N LEU A 42 -28.44 13.52 -22.20
CA LEU A 42 -28.83 14.72 -22.89
C LEU A 42 -30.00 14.48 -23.89
N ASP A 43 -29.86 13.41 -24.70
CA ASP A 43 -30.88 13.05 -25.69
C ASP A 43 -32.22 12.66 -25.03
N ARG A 44 -32.19 11.95 -23.91
CA ARG A 44 -33.41 11.44 -23.25
C ARG A 44 -34.10 12.47 -22.36
N LEU A 45 -33.34 13.33 -21.70
CA LEU A 45 -33.89 14.39 -20.84
C LEU A 45 -34.08 15.70 -21.55
N ALA A 46 -33.71 15.79 -22.84
CA ALA A 46 -33.81 17.02 -23.67
C ALA A 46 -33.27 18.26 -22.94
N CYS A 47 -32.18 18.08 -22.15
CA CYS A 47 -31.53 19.14 -21.39
C CYS A 47 -30.28 19.63 -22.13
N ASP A 48 -29.85 20.84 -21.81
CA ASP A 48 -28.60 21.42 -22.31
C ASP A 48 -27.39 20.92 -21.47
N GLU A 49 -26.20 21.11 -22.00
CA GLU A 49 -24.94 20.63 -21.38
C GLU A 49 -24.67 21.36 -20.07
N GLU A 50 -25.03 22.63 -19.94
CA GLU A 50 -24.86 23.43 -18.72
C GLU A 50 -25.76 22.92 -17.58
N SER A 51 -27.01 22.59 -17.88
CA SER A 51 -27.95 22.01 -16.91
C SER A 51 -27.49 20.64 -16.46
N LEU A 52 -26.98 19.80 -17.36
CA LEU A 52 -26.42 18.51 -17.02
C LEU A 52 -25.18 18.65 -16.12
N GLN A 53 -24.28 19.59 -16.43
CA GLN A 53 -23.08 19.85 -15.61
C GLN A 53 -23.46 20.32 -14.19
N SER A 54 -24.46 21.19 -14.07
CA SER A 54 -25.01 21.64 -12.79
C SER A 54 -25.58 20.45 -11.98
N ALA A 55 -26.34 19.57 -12.63
CA ALA A 55 -26.90 18.37 -11.99
C ALA A 55 -25.81 17.41 -11.54
N ILE A 56 -24.77 17.19 -12.33
CA ILE A 56 -23.60 16.38 -11.95
C ILE A 56 -22.88 16.99 -10.75
N HIS A 57 -22.72 18.30 -10.74
CA HIS A 57 -22.13 19.01 -9.60
C HIS A 57 -22.94 18.81 -8.33
N GLN A 58 -24.28 18.89 -8.39
CA GLN A 58 -25.14 18.59 -7.26
C GLN A 58 -24.96 17.14 -6.76
N ILE A 59 -24.96 16.16 -7.68
CA ILE A 59 -24.76 14.73 -7.34
C ILE A 59 -23.38 14.50 -6.70
N SER A 60 -22.34 15.19 -7.19
CA SER A 60 -20.98 15.04 -6.67
C SER A 60 -20.79 15.54 -5.24
N HIS A 61 -21.66 16.44 -4.76
CA HIS A 61 -21.67 16.96 -3.39
C HIS A 61 -22.44 16.06 -2.41
N LEU A 62 -23.16 15.06 -2.91
CA LEU A 62 -23.85 14.11 -2.05
C LEU A 62 -22.86 13.16 -1.37
N ASN A 63 -23.22 12.69 -0.19
CA ASN A 63 -22.39 11.74 0.53
C ASN A 63 -22.73 10.28 0.11
N PRO A 64 -21.86 9.57 -0.62
CA PRO A 64 -22.13 8.21 -1.05
C PRO A 64 -22.12 7.20 0.10
N ARG A 65 -21.52 7.56 1.25
CA ARG A 65 -21.37 6.68 2.43
C ARG A 65 -21.58 7.45 3.73
N PRO A 66 -22.80 7.85 4.03
CA PRO A 66 -23.09 8.70 5.20
C PRO A 66 -22.74 8.05 6.55
N GLY A 67 -22.47 6.74 6.57
CA GLY A 67 -22.06 6.01 7.79
C GLY A 67 -20.55 5.98 8.05
N GLU A 68 -19.70 6.43 7.12
CA GLU A 68 -18.24 6.37 7.29
C GLU A 68 -17.74 7.29 8.42
N GLY A 69 -18.34 8.46 8.62
CA GLY A 69 -17.96 9.39 9.71
C GLY A 69 -18.17 8.83 11.13
N PHE A 70 -18.90 7.72 11.30
CA PHE A 70 -19.08 7.05 12.59
C PHE A 70 -18.05 5.95 12.85
N ARG A 71 -17.15 5.68 11.88
CA ARG A 71 -16.17 4.59 11.93
C ARG A 71 -14.71 5.07 11.92
N ASP A 72 -14.42 6.32 12.22
CA ASP A 72 -13.05 6.82 12.31
C ASP A 72 -12.27 6.11 13.43
N LYS A 73 -11.97 4.83 13.18
CA LYS A 73 -10.81 4.19 13.79
C LYS A 73 -9.60 4.68 12.99
N PHE A 74 -8.96 5.72 13.50
CA PHE A 74 -7.60 6.04 13.05
C PHE A 74 -6.78 4.75 13.16
N GLN A 75 -6.46 4.14 12.05
CA GLN A 75 -5.49 3.04 12.04
C GLN A 75 -4.11 3.67 12.23
N VAL A 76 -3.73 3.83 13.49
CA VAL A 76 -2.36 4.22 13.83
C VAL A 76 -1.47 3.02 13.47
N VAL A 77 -0.65 3.21 12.45
CA VAL A 77 0.36 2.21 12.07
C VAL A 77 1.54 2.38 13.02
N ILE A 78 1.78 1.38 13.85
CA ILE A 78 2.96 1.32 14.72
C ILE A 78 4.09 0.65 13.91
N PRO A 79 5.22 1.35 13.68
CA PRO A 79 6.33 0.77 12.92
C PRO A 79 7.01 -0.34 13.73
N ASP A 80 7.45 -1.41 13.05
CA ASP A 80 8.22 -2.51 13.64
C ASP A 80 9.73 -2.16 13.72
N VAL A 81 10.19 -1.29 12.82
CA VAL A 81 11.58 -0.83 12.72
C VAL A 81 11.61 0.68 12.58
N ILE A 82 12.57 1.32 13.22
CA ILE A 82 12.81 2.76 13.13
C ILE A 82 14.20 2.96 12.55
N ILE A 83 14.29 3.77 11.50
CA ILE A 83 15.54 4.15 10.84
C ILE A 83 15.75 5.64 11.09
N THR A 84 16.84 5.99 11.72
CA THR A 84 17.27 7.39 11.93
C THR A 84 18.63 7.63 11.30
N GLU A 85 18.84 8.83 10.82
CA GLU A 85 20.12 9.28 10.28
C GLU A 85 21.01 9.72 11.44
N ASP A 86 22.22 9.16 11.53
CA ASP A 86 23.25 9.55 12.51
C ASP A 86 24.55 9.87 11.77
N GLY A 87 24.70 11.13 11.36
CA GLY A 87 25.79 11.56 10.49
C GLY A 87 25.73 10.89 9.12
N ASP A 88 26.76 10.13 8.77
CA ASP A 88 26.85 9.40 7.50
C ASP A 88 26.31 7.96 7.58
N GLU A 89 25.83 7.53 8.75
CA GLU A 89 25.37 6.16 8.99
C GLU A 89 23.88 6.11 9.31
N TRP A 90 23.26 4.97 9.00
CA TRP A 90 21.86 4.69 9.34
C TRP A 90 21.79 3.90 10.64
N LEU A 91 21.19 4.46 11.67
CA LEU A 91 20.87 3.76 12.91
C LEU A 91 19.54 3.05 12.76
N ILE A 92 19.55 1.72 12.90
CA ILE A 92 18.38 0.85 12.75
C ILE A 92 18.04 0.27 14.12
N THR A 93 16.84 0.58 14.60
CA THR A 93 16.31 0.06 15.88
C THR A 93 15.00 -0.69 15.65
N THR A 94 14.79 -1.79 16.38
CA THR A 94 13.51 -2.50 16.36
C THR A 94 12.59 -1.91 17.42
N ASN A 95 11.33 -1.69 17.03
CA ASN A 95 10.28 -1.28 17.97
C ASN A 95 9.54 -2.53 18.46
N ASP A 96 9.89 -2.97 19.65
CA ASP A 96 9.32 -4.20 20.22
C ASP A 96 7.93 -4.02 20.83
N GLY A 97 7.26 -2.88 20.58
CA GLY A 97 5.89 -2.64 21.03
C GLY A 97 5.69 -2.66 22.54
N GLY A 98 6.73 -2.33 23.31
CA GLY A 98 6.68 -2.31 24.77
C GLY A 98 6.86 -3.71 25.41
N VAL A 99 7.35 -4.71 24.64
CA VAL A 99 7.73 -6.01 25.23
C VAL A 99 8.90 -5.78 26.20
N PRO A 100 8.74 -6.07 27.50
CA PRO A 100 9.80 -5.89 28.47
C PRO A 100 10.97 -6.84 28.18
N GLU A 101 12.16 -6.49 28.69
CA GLU A 101 13.30 -7.37 28.58
C GLU A 101 13.02 -8.72 29.27
N LEU A 102 13.05 -9.79 28.48
CA LEU A 102 12.79 -11.13 28.99
C LEU A 102 14.02 -11.65 29.72
N ARG A 103 13.83 -12.04 30.95
CA ARG A 103 14.89 -12.61 31.78
C ARG A 103 14.40 -13.84 32.53
N ILE A 104 15.25 -14.83 32.68
CA ILE A 104 14.97 -15.95 33.56
C ILE A 104 15.22 -15.52 35.01
N SER A 105 14.34 -15.94 35.91
CA SER A 105 14.49 -15.63 37.33
C SER A 105 15.72 -16.35 37.88
N LYS A 106 16.68 -15.57 38.40
CA LYS A 106 17.93 -16.09 39.04
C LYS A 106 17.64 -17.05 40.18
N VAL A 107 16.51 -16.91 40.88
CA VAL A 107 16.09 -17.78 41.97
C VAL A 107 16.00 -19.24 41.53
N TYR A 108 15.40 -19.51 40.33
CA TYR A 108 15.30 -20.88 39.83
C TYR A 108 16.65 -21.44 39.36
N GLU A 109 17.50 -20.61 38.78
CA GLU A 109 18.86 -21.02 38.39
C GLU A 109 19.71 -21.36 39.58
N GLU A 110 19.66 -20.55 40.64
CA GLU A 110 20.40 -20.79 41.88
C GLU A 110 19.90 -22.04 42.63
N GLN A 111 18.59 -22.20 42.71
CA GLN A 111 17.98 -23.38 43.35
C GLN A 111 18.32 -24.69 42.63
N LEU A 112 18.43 -24.67 41.32
CA LEU A 112 18.89 -25.81 40.52
C LEU A 112 20.36 -26.14 40.82
N LYS A 113 21.24 -25.13 40.97
CA LYS A 113 22.66 -25.30 41.28
C LYS A 113 22.87 -25.87 42.71
N ILE A 114 22.01 -25.50 43.66
CA ILE A 114 22.10 -25.93 45.07
C ILE A 114 21.54 -27.35 45.26
N GLY A 115 20.83 -27.91 44.29
CA GLY A 115 20.36 -29.30 44.34
C GLY A 115 19.28 -29.57 45.40
N LYS A 116 18.51 -28.57 45.82
CA LYS A 116 17.49 -28.69 46.90
C LYS A 116 16.18 -29.39 46.50
N PHE A 117 16.04 -29.78 45.25
CA PHE A 117 14.82 -30.41 44.74
C PHE A 117 14.98 -31.94 44.59
N GLU A 118 13.86 -32.65 44.69
CA GLU A 118 13.77 -34.05 44.24
C GLU A 118 14.09 -34.17 42.75
N LYS A 119 14.63 -35.33 42.33
CA LYS A 119 15.12 -35.55 40.97
C LYS A 119 14.10 -35.22 39.90
N ASP A 120 12.82 -35.53 40.12
CA ASP A 120 11.73 -35.25 39.17
C ASP A 120 11.43 -33.74 39.08
N ALA A 121 11.47 -33.04 40.20
CA ALA A 121 11.31 -31.58 40.24
C ALA A 121 12.47 -30.85 39.56
N GLN A 122 13.71 -31.33 39.77
CA GLN A 122 14.89 -30.80 39.08
C GLN A 122 14.77 -30.93 37.55
N LYS A 123 14.37 -32.11 37.09
CA LYS A 123 14.17 -32.37 35.66
C LYS A 123 13.13 -31.42 35.08
N PHE A 124 11.98 -31.28 35.74
CA PHE A 124 10.91 -30.39 35.31
C PHE A 124 11.35 -28.91 35.23
N ILE A 125 12.03 -28.41 36.27
CA ILE A 125 12.52 -27.03 36.30
C ILE A 125 13.55 -26.80 35.18
N LYS A 126 14.46 -27.75 34.96
CA LYS A 126 15.44 -27.68 33.87
C LYS A 126 14.77 -27.60 32.51
N GLU A 127 13.80 -28.46 32.22
CA GLU A 127 13.05 -28.42 30.96
C GLU A 127 12.34 -27.06 30.74
N LYS A 128 11.81 -26.45 31.81
CA LYS A 128 11.18 -25.11 31.73
C LYS A 128 12.18 -23.99 31.50
N ILE A 129 13.36 -24.07 32.13
CA ILE A 129 14.43 -23.09 31.88
C ILE A 129 14.97 -23.22 30.45
N ASP A 130 15.19 -24.44 29.97
CA ASP A 130 15.63 -24.68 28.59
C ASP A 130 14.62 -24.17 27.58
N ALA A 131 13.32 -24.40 27.80
CA ALA A 131 12.24 -23.84 26.96
C ALA A 131 12.18 -22.31 27.01
N ALA A 132 12.41 -21.70 28.18
CA ALA A 132 12.44 -20.24 28.31
C ALA A 132 13.66 -19.63 27.62
N ASN A 133 14.84 -20.25 27.74
CA ASN A 133 16.05 -19.85 27.01
C ASN A 133 15.82 -19.90 25.50
N TRP A 134 15.30 -21.01 25.00
CA TRP A 134 14.97 -21.15 23.58
C TRP A 134 14.00 -20.04 23.09
N PHE A 135 12.98 -19.70 23.89
CA PHE A 135 12.05 -18.63 23.54
C PHE A 135 12.75 -17.27 23.51
N ILE A 136 13.59 -16.95 24.49
CA ILE A 136 14.36 -15.70 24.52
C ILE A 136 15.29 -15.59 23.32
N GLU A 137 16.00 -16.68 23.00
CA GLU A 137 16.87 -16.76 21.81
C GLU A 137 16.07 -16.54 20.53
N ALA A 138 14.92 -17.19 20.36
CA ALA A 138 14.06 -17.00 19.17
C ALA A 138 13.58 -15.55 19.01
N VAL A 139 13.25 -14.86 20.11
CA VAL A 139 12.88 -13.43 20.08
C VAL A 139 14.06 -12.57 19.64
N ASN A 140 15.26 -12.84 20.17
CA ASN A 140 16.48 -12.11 19.82
C ASN A 140 16.90 -12.37 18.37
N GLU A 141 16.85 -13.61 17.89
CA GLU A 141 17.12 -13.93 16.48
C GLU A 141 16.17 -13.23 15.53
N ARG A 142 14.89 -13.12 15.90
CA ARG A 142 13.93 -12.34 15.13
C ARG A 142 14.34 -10.87 15.03
N ARG A 143 14.78 -10.25 16.13
CA ARG A 143 15.27 -8.85 16.14
C ARG A 143 16.47 -8.68 15.23
N VAL A 144 17.46 -9.53 15.39
CA VAL A 144 18.69 -9.51 14.57
C VAL A 144 18.35 -9.69 13.09
N THR A 145 17.48 -10.63 12.77
CA THR A 145 17.03 -10.87 11.38
C THR A 145 16.37 -9.63 10.81
N MET A 146 15.46 -8.97 11.56
CA MET A 146 14.76 -7.77 11.11
C MET A 146 15.73 -6.62 10.83
N VAL A 147 16.71 -6.40 11.74
CA VAL A 147 17.76 -5.38 11.55
C VAL A 147 18.60 -5.70 10.32
N ASN A 148 19.05 -6.94 10.14
CA ASN A 148 19.89 -7.35 9.00
C ASN A 148 19.13 -7.21 7.68
N VAL A 149 17.87 -7.59 7.62
CA VAL A 149 17.02 -7.43 6.43
C VAL A 149 16.88 -5.94 6.10
N THR A 150 16.57 -5.10 7.10
CA THR A 150 16.40 -3.66 6.89
C THR A 150 17.71 -3.01 6.45
N LYS A 151 18.84 -3.35 7.06
CA LYS A 151 20.17 -2.87 6.66
C LYS A 151 20.48 -3.23 5.21
N THR A 152 20.17 -4.47 4.84
CA THR A 152 20.38 -4.95 3.47
C THR A 152 19.50 -4.19 2.46
N ILE A 153 18.26 -3.85 2.83
CA ILE A 153 17.38 -3.02 2.00
C ILE A 153 18.00 -1.64 1.79
N ILE A 154 18.49 -1.00 2.85
CA ILE A 154 19.14 0.32 2.76
C ILE A 154 20.33 0.27 1.80
N ASP A 155 21.20 -0.74 1.95
CA ASP A 155 22.37 -0.93 1.09
C ASP A 155 22.02 -1.14 -0.39
N LEU A 156 20.88 -1.78 -0.68
CA LEU A 156 20.44 -2.10 -2.04
C LEU A 156 19.57 -0.99 -2.67
N GLN A 157 19.10 -0.03 -1.87
CA GLN A 157 18.27 1.10 -2.29
C GLN A 157 18.89 2.47 -1.93
N PRO A 158 20.18 2.71 -2.22
CA PRO A 158 20.88 3.91 -1.74
C PRO A 158 20.27 5.20 -2.25
N GLU A 159 19.76 5.25 -3.48
CA GLU A 159 19.15 6.46 -4.04
C GLU A 159 17.88 6.87 -3.31
N TRP A 160 17.07 5.88 -2.95
CA TRP A 160 15.83 6.11 -2.21
C TRP A 160 16.12 6.69 -0.83
N PHE A 161 17.10 6.12 -0.12
CA PHE A 161 17.53 6.59 1.20
C PHE A 161 18.35 7.89 1.14
N ALA A 162 18.90 8.25 -0.03
CA ALA A 162 19.51 9.58 -0.27
C ALA A 162 18.48 10.69 -0.57
N GLY A 163 17.16 10.37 -0.51
CA GLY A 163 16.06 11.34 -0.66
C GLY A 163 15.33 11.28 -2.00
N ASP A 164 15.76 10.48 -2.98
CA ASP A 164 15.00 10.28 -4.21
C ASP A 164 13.93 9.19 -4.06
N MET A 165 12.86 9.54 -3.36
CA MET A 165 11.72 8.64 -3.14
C MET A 165 10.99 8.21 -4.43
N ASN A 166 11.31 8.82 -5.56
CA ASN A 166 10.72 8.45 -6.85
C ASN A 166 11.52 7.34 -7.56
N PHE A 167 12.68 6.99 -7.03
CA PHE A 167 13.55 6.00 -7.63
C PHE A 167 13.75 4.80 -6.70
N LEU A 168 13.23 3.64 -7.12
CA LEU A 168 13.49 2.34 -6.48
C LEU A 168 14.17 1.42 -7.49
N ARG A 169 15.32 0.87 -7.10
CA ARG A 169 15.98 -0.18 -7.88
C ARG A 169 15.15 -1.45 -7.85
N PRO A 170 15.15 -2.25 -8.93
CA PRO A 170 14.58 -3.60 -8.87
C PRO A 170 15.22 -4.39 -7.73
N LEU A 171 14.40 -4.93 -6.84
CA LEU A 171 14.87 -5.71 -5.69
C LEU A 171 13.90 -6.87 -5.45
N LYS A 172 14.43 -8.09 -5.45
CA LYS A 172 13.69 -9.31 -5.16
C LYS A 172 14.03 -9.81 -3.75
N LEU A 173 13.15 -10.59 -3.17
CA LEU A 173 13.40 -11.25 -1.88
C LEU A 173 14.64 -12.15 -1.93
N GLN A 174 14.91 -12.76 -3.09
CA GLN A 174 16.09 -13.61 -3.32
C GLN A 174 17.39 -12.81 -3.18
N ASP A 175 17.45 -11.58 -3.67
CA ASP A 175 18.65 -10.74 -3.62
C ASP A 175 19.08 -10.45 -2.16
N ILE A 176 18.09 -10.29 -1.27
CA ILE A 176 18.35 -10.14 0.16
C ILE A 176 18.75 -11.49 0.78
N ALA A 177 18.02 -12.57 0.46
CA ALA A 177 18.29 -13.90 0.97
C ALA A 177 19.73 -14.33 0.67
N ASP A 178 20.20 -14.11 -0.55
CA ASP A 178 21.57 -14.42 -0.98
C ASP A 178 22.61 -13.56 -0.25
N LYS A 179 22.32 -12.26 -0.04
CA LYS A 179 23.25 -11.32 0.61
C LYS A 179 23.45 -11.63 2.09
N ILE A 180 22.40 -12.04 2.82
CA ILE A 180 22.50 -12.35 4.26
C ILE A 180 22.56 -13.85 4.55
N ASN A 181 22.63 -14.69 3.49
CA ASN A 181 22.72 -16.14 3.57
C ASN A 181 21.60 -16.79 4.41
N MET A 182 20.36 -16.37 4.13
CA MET A 182 19.14 -16.89 4.78
C MET A 182 18.15 -17.41 3.73
N ASP A 183 17.20 -18.24 4.18
CA ASP A 183 16.15 -18.76 3.31
C ASP A 183 15.16 -17.65 2.91
N ILE A 184 14.73 -17.65 1.63
CA ILE A 184 13.77 -16.69 1.09
C ILE A 184 12.44 -16.66 1.86
N SER A 185 12.03 -17.80 2.42
CA SER A 185 10.82 -17.89 3.23
C SER A 185 10.94 -17.09 4.53
N THR A 186 12.13 -17.07 5.13
CA THR A 186 12.45 -16.28 6.32
C THR A 186 12.37 -14.79 6.00
N ILE A 187 12.96 -14.36 4.87
CA ILE A 187 12.89 -12.96 4.42
C ILE A 187 11.43 -12.54 4.16
N SER A 188 10.67 -13.38 3.44
CA SER A 188 9.26 -13.12 3.16
C SER A 188 8.42 -12.96 4.43
N ARG A 189 8.65 -13.82 5.46
CA ARG A 189 7.95 -13.72 6.75
C ARG A 189 8.38 -12.48 7.55
N SER A 190 9.65 -12.09 7.47
CA SER A 190 10.20 -10.93 8.17
C SER A 190 9.76 -9.60 7.57
N THR A 191 9.35 -9.58 6.30
CA THR A 191 8.97 -8.34 5.60
C THR A 191 7.46 -8.16 5.43
N ARG A 192 6.68 -9.25 5.47
CA ARG A 192 5.24 -9.22 5.21
C ARG A 192 4.48 -8.55 6.37
N GLY A 193 3.71 -7.50 6.06
CA GLY A 193 2.91 -6.76 7.05
C GLY A 193 3.76 -6.11 8.12
N LYS A 194 5.02 -5.78 7.81
CA LYS A 194 5.97 -5.08 8.67
C LYS A 194 6.21 -3.68 8.16
N TYR A 195 6.21 -2.72 9.06
CA TYR A 195 6.35 -1.31 8.76
C TYR A 195 7.68 -0.78 9.29
N VAL A 196 8.25 0.13 8.53
CA VAL A 196 9.47 0.84 8.88
C VAL A 196 9.20 2.34 8.89
N GLU A 197 9.61 2.99 9.96
CA GLU A 197 9.65 4.44 10.05
C GLU A 197 11.00 4.93 9.52
N THR A 198 10.95 5.89 8.62
CA THR A 198 12.10 6.54 8.02
C THR A 198 11.96 8.05 8.17
N PRO A 199 13.01 8.86 7.95
CA PRO A 199 12.89 10.33 7.94
C PRO A 199 11.86 10.85 6.92
N TYR A 200 11.51 10.05 5.92
CA TYR A 200 10.56 10.40 4.85
C TYR A 200 9.13 9.92 5.11
N GLY A 201 8.89 9.18 6.20
CA GLY A 201 7.58 8.65 6.57
C GLY A 201 7.58 7.17 6.92
N ILE A 202 6.39 6.62 7.15
CA ILE A 202 6.19 5.21 7.49
C ILE A 202 5.82 4.44 6.23
N PHE A 203 6.59 3.38 5.93
CA PHE A 203 6.40 2.53 4.76
C PHE A 203 6.33 1.06 5.16
N GLU A 204 5.54 0.26 4.43
CA GLU A 204 5.62 -1.20 4.56
C GLU A 204 6.97 -1.68 3.97
N LEU A 205 7.67 -2.61 4.62
CA LEU A 205 8.92 -3.17 4.09
C LEU A 205 8.76 -3.76 2.69
N LYS A 206 7.54 -4.21 2.36
CA LYS A 206 7.20 -4.69 1.02
C LYS A 206 7.30 -3.60 -0.06
N HIS A 207 7.20 -2.33 0.30
CA HIS A 207 7.31 -1.20 -0.63
C HIS A 207 8.65 -1.17 -1.39
N TYR A 208 9.72 -1.59 -0.74
CA TYR A 208 11.07 -1.58 -1.32
C TYR A 208 11.32 -2.69 -2.35
N PHE A 209 10.44 -3.69 -2.42
CA PHE A 209 10.54 -4.78 -3.40
C PHE A 209 9.75 -4.40 -4.65
N THR A 210 10.46 -4.29 -5.76
CA THR A 210 9.89 -3.94 -7.05
C THR A 210 10.32 -4.95 -8.10
N ASP A 211 9.34 -5.40 -8.90
CA ASP A 211 9.63 -6.24 -10.05
C ASP A 211 10.46 -5.47 -11.07
N SER A 212 11.32 -6.18 -11.78
CA SER A 212 12.11 -5.65 -12.88
C SER A 212 11.40 -5.85 -14.21
N ILE A 213 11.54 -4.86 -15.10
CA ILE A 213 11.20 -5.01 -16.51
C ILE A 213 12.45 -4.73 -17.33
N GLU A 214 12.79 -5.68 -18.18
CA GLU A 214 13.81 -5.49 -19.19
C GLU A 214 13.22 -4.74 -20.37
N LEU A 215 13.77 -3.57 -20.66
CA LEU A 215 13.39 -2.77 -21.82
C LEU A 215 14.10 -3.29 -23.06
N LYS A 216 13.54 -2.99 -24.25
CA LYS A 216 14.13 -3.39 -25.54
C LYS A 216 15.57 -2.93 -25.77
N ASN A 217 16.03 -1.95 -25.00
CA ASN A 217 17.41 -1.44 -25.02
C ASN A 217 18.33 -2.14 -24.00
N GLY A 218 17.91 -3.25 -23.41
CA GLY A 218 18.67 -4.01 -22.42
C GLY A 218 18.76 -3.37 -21.03
N LYS A 219 18.13 -2.20 -20.80
CA LYS A 219 18.08 -1.60 -19.48
C LYS A 219 17.02 -2.29 -18.62
N VAL A 220 17.40 -2.65 -17.41
CA VAL A 220 16.48 -3.20 -16.39
C VAL A 220 16.01 -2.06 -15.51
N LEU A 221 14.70 -1.84 -15.46
CA LEU A 221 14.09 -0.80 -14.61
C LEU A 221 13.05 -1.39 -13.67
N GLY A 222 12.92 -0.77 -12.51
CA GLY A 222 11.86 -1.11 -11.56
C GLY A 222 10.48 -0.70 -12.11
N THR A 223 9.48 -1.53 -11.89
CA THR A 223 8.09 -1.23 -12.28
C THR A 223 7.56 0.03 -11.63
N PHE A 224 8.11 0.41 -10.47
CA PHE A 224 7.77 1.62 -9.74
C PHE A 224 8.04 2.89 -10.56
N VAL A 225 9.21 3.02 -11.17
CA VAL A 225 9.59 4.18 -11.99
C VAL A 225 8.65 4.34 -13.19
N ILE A 226 8.27 3.21 -13.80
CA ILE A 226 7.35 3.19 -14.93
C ILE A 226 5.93 3.63 -14.50
N LYS A 227 5.46 3.12 -13.36
CA LYS A 227 4.16 3.52 -12.79
C LYS A 227 4.13 5.01 -12.47
N LYS A 228 5.18 5.54 -11.85
CA LYS A 228 5.29 6.98 -11.54
C LYS A 228 5.30 7.86 -12.80
N SER A 229 5.94 7.40 -13.88
CA SER A 229 5.91 8.08 -15.17
C SER A 229 4.52 8.02 -15.80
N LEU A 230 3.82 6.89 -15.68
CA LEU A 230 2.45 6.73 -16.18
C LEU A 230 1.47 7.64 -15.40
N GLU A 231 1.62 7.74 -14.09
CA GLU A 231 0.86 8.64 -13.23
C GLU A 231 1.00 10.09 -13.70
N LYS A 232 2.23 10.57 -13.85
CA LYS A 232 2.50 11.93 -14.36
C LYS A 232 1.88 12.20 -15.72
N ILE A 233 1.89 11.21 -16.63
CA ILE A 233 1.27 11.36 -17.95
C ILE A 233 -0.24 11.48 -17.84
N ILE A 234 -0.87 10.72 -16.94
CA ILE A 234 -2.32 10.77 -16.71
C ILE A 234 -2.72 12.06 -16.01
N GLU A 235 -1.96 12.54 -15.03
CA GLU A 235 -2.22 13.81 -14.35
C GLU A 235 -2.14 15.02 -15.29
N GLN A 236 -1.32 14.95 -16.33
CA GLN A 236 -1.14 16.00 -17.35
C GLN A 236 -2.08 15.85 -18.54
N GLU A 237 -3.03 14.91 -18.53
CA GLU A 237 -3.96 14.73 -19.62
C GLU A 237 -5.07 15.80 -19.62
N ASP A 238 -5.57 16.11 -20.82
CA ASP A 238 -6.80 16.90 -20.96
C ASP A 238 -8.00 16.04 -20.53
N LYS A 239 -8.66 16.46 -19.46
CA LYS A 239 -9.81 15.75 -18.90
C LYS A 239 -11.02 15.70 -19.83
N LYS A 240 -11.13 16.62 -20.79
CA LYS A 240 -12.14 16.56 -21.87
C LYS A 240 -11.84 15.47 -22.88
N ASN A 241 -10.54 15.19 -23.12
CA ASN A 241 -10.07 14.18 -24.08
C ASN A 241 -8.98 13.27 -23.46
N PRO A 242 -9.33 12.44 -22.47
CA PRO A 242 -8.36 11.62 -21.77
C PRO A 242 -7.70 10.58 -22.68
N PHE A 243 -6.43 10.26 -22.41
CA PHE A 243 -5.63 9.36 -23.23
C PHE A 243 -6.13 7.92 -23.14
N SER A 244 -6.38 7.30 -24.29
CA SER A 244 -6.61 5.86 -24.37
C SER A 244 -5.35 5.07 -23.99
N ASP A 245 -5.49 3.81 -23.60
CA ASP A 245 -4.34 2.96 -23.27
C ASP A 245 -3.33 2.87 -24.42
N ASP A 246 -3.78 2.97 -25.68
CA ASP A 246 -2.89 3.02 -26.86
C ASP A 246 -2.09 4.32 -26.94
N LEU A 247 -2.70 5.45 -26.58
CA LEU A 247 -2.00 6.74 -26.49
C LEU A 247 -1.03 6.80 -25.33
N LEU A 248 -1.38 6.20 -24.18
CA LEU A 248 -0.50 6.07 -23.04
C LEU A 248 0.75 5.25 -23.40
N VAL A 249 0.59 4.14 -24.14
CA VAL A 249 1.72 3.36 -24.66
C VAL A 249 2.65 4.24 -25.52
N LYS A 250 2.10 5.00 -26.47
CA LYS A 250 2.88 5.89 -27.34
C LYS A 250 3.61 6.98 -26.56
N LYS A 251 2.98 7.55 -25.52
CA LYS A 251 3.60 8.57 -24.67
C LYS A 251 4.71 7.97 -23.81
N LEU A 252 4.50 6.80 -23.21
CA LEU A 252 5.54 6.07 -22.46
C LEU A 252 6.71 5.68 -23.38
N GLN A 253 6.43 5.31 -24.62
CA GLN A 253 7.48 4.98 -25.61
C GLN A 253 8.36 6.21 -25.94
N LYS A 254 7.78 7.42 -26.00
CA LYS A 254 8.54 8.67 -26.19
C LYS A 254 9.46 8.98 -25.00
N VAL A 255 9.09 8.56 -23.80
CA VAL A 255 9.93 8.69 -22.57
C VAL A 255 10.97 7.56 -22.50
N GLY A 256 10.94 6.58 -23.42
CA GLY A 256 11.89 5.49 -23.48
C GLY A 256 11.38 4.16 -22.93
N TYR A 257 10.11 4.06 -22.50
CA TYR A 257 9.52 2.84 -21.95
C TYR A 257 8.66 2.12 -23.00
N SER A 258 9.22 1.08 -23.61
CA SER A 258 8.50 0.27 -24.60
C SER A 258 7.74 -0.86 -23.92
N LEU A 259 6.44 -0.67 -23.71
CA LEU A 259 5.55 -1.62 -23.04
C LEU A 259 4.40 -2.06 -23.96
N ALA A 260 3.87 -3.26 -23.70
CA ALA A 260 2.65 -3.72 -24.35
C ALA A 260 1.42 -3.01 -23.75
N ARG A 261 0.37 -2.80 -24.57
CA ARG A 261 -0.89 -2.19 -24.15
C ARG A 261 -1.49 -2.86 -22.91
N ARG A 262 -1.48 -4.21 -22.88
CA ARG A 262 -1.99 -4.98 -21.72
C ARG A 262 -1.25 -4.67 -20.42
N THR A 263 0.06 -4.44 -20.48
CA THR A 263 0.89 -4.10 -19.33
C THR A 263 0.56 -2.69 -18.83
N VAL A 264 0.38 -1.73 -19.74
CA VAL A 264 0.00 -0.35 -19.39
C VAL A 264 -1.40 -0.33 -18.75
N ALA A 265 -2.37 -1.05 -19.32
CA ALA A 265 -3.71 -1.18 -18.74
C ALA A 265 -3.66 -1.79 -17.33
N LYS A 266 -2.88 -2.87 -17.12
CA LYS A 266 -2.68 -3.47 -15.80
C LYS A 266 -2.09 -2.49 -14.80
N TYR A 267 -1.09 -1.70 -15.18
CA TYR A 267 -0.48 -0.72 -14.26
C TYR A 267 -1.42 0.43 -13.94
N ARG A 268 -2.15 0.94 -14.94
CA ARG A 268 -3.18 1.96 -14.75
C ARG A 268 -4.23 1.48 -13.72
N ASP A 269 -4.75 0.26 -13.89
CA ASP A 269 -5.74 -0.33 -12.97
C ASP A 269 -5.16 -0.54 -11.56
N GLN A 270 -3.91 -0.99 -11.44
CA GLN A 270 -3.23 -1.14 -10.14
C GLN A 270 -3.03 0.18 -9.39
N MET A 271 -2.93 1.29 -10.11
CA MET A 271 -2.83 2.64 -9.53
C MET A 271 -4.20 3.28 -9.27
N GLY A 272 -5.31 2.56 -9.56
CA GLY A 272 -6.66 3.06 -9.32
C GLY A 272 -7.19 4.01 -10.40
N PHE A 273 -6.47 4.24 -11.50
CA PHE A 273 -6.96 5.07 -12.60
C PHE A 273 -7.96 4.31 -13.48
N PRO A 274 -9.20 4.81 -13.64
CA PRO A 274 -10.18 4.17 -14.50
C PRO A 274 -9.82 4.32 -15.99
N VAL A 275 -10.52 3.57 -16.86
CA VAL A 275 -10.37 3.68 -18.33
C VAL A 275 -10.67 5.10 -18.83
N ALA A 276 -10.11 5.50 -19.97
CA ALA A 276 -10.22 6.84 -20.52
C ALA A 276 -11.66 7.37 -20.54
N ARG A 277 -12.64 6.53 -20.92
CA ARG A 277 -14.06 6.93 -20.94
C ARG A 277 -14.57 7.37 -19.56
N LEU A 278 -14.12 6.72 -18.48
CA LEU A 278 -14.54 7.05 -17.11
C LEU A 278 -13.73 8.21 -16.50
N ARG A 279 -12.62 8.63 -17.13
CA ARG A 279 -11.86 9.81 -16.72
C ARG A 279 -12.35 11.09 -17.44
N LYS A 280 -13.20 10.93 -18.48
CA LYS A 280 -13.72 12.08 -19.23
C LYS A 280 -14.59 12.94 -18.31
N GLU A 281 -14.31 14.24 -18.32
CA GLU A 281 -15.13 15.30 -17.72
C GLU A 281 -15.85 16.08 -18.84
N ILE A 282 -16.99 16.70 -18.53
CA ILE A 282 -17.80 17.51 -19.46
C ILE A 282 -17.26 18.94 -19.50
#